data_40c39a0b0d6092f0faac17e3b3a495d4
#
_entry.id   40c39a0b0d6092f0faac17e3b3a495d4
#
_cell.length_a   1.000
_cell.length_b   1.000
_cell.length_c   1.000
_cell.angle_alpha   90.00
_cell.angle_beta   90.00
_cell.angle_gamma   90.00
#
_symmetry.space_group_name_H-M   'P 1'
#
loop_
_entity.id
_entity.type
_entity.pdbx_description
1 polymer ?
#
loop_
_entity_poly.entity_id
_entity_poly.type
_entity_poly.pdbx_seq_one_letter_code
_entity_poly.pdbx_strand_id
1 'polypeptide(L)'
;MLSSTSIALPVFQTRSIEGVSIDHAPAIEARDLNVYYGSFQAVKGIDLKIEQRQVTAIIGPSGCGKSTVLRTFNRMNELLPEARTTGEVLFMGQNIYAPDVSPVEVRRRIGMVFQKANPFPRSIYENVAWGARLNGFKTGLGTPSMDEWVEHCLRKAALWDEVKDKLKASGLSLSGGQQQRLCIARTIAIQPEIILMDEPASALDPIATLKIEELMRELVKEYTIIVVTHNMQQAARVSDYTAFLTVTPERSGVLVEYGPTRQIFMNPRDRRTEDYITGRYG
;
A
#
# COMPACT_ATOMS: atom_id res chain seq x y z
N MET A 1 -7.38 34.19 -10.16
CA MET A 1 -8.26 33.45 -9.25
C MET A 1 -8.74 32.23 -10.03
N LEU A 2 -8.07 31.09 -9.90
CA LEU A 2 -8.48 29.82 -10.50
C LEU A 2 -9.33 29.11 -9.45
N SER A 3 -10.62 28.97 -9.74
CA SER A 3 -11.56 28.25 -8.89
C SER A 3 -11.15 26.77 -8.85
N SER A 4 -10.89 26.24 -7.67
CA SER A 4 -10.74 24.82 -7.43
C SER A 4 -12.10 24.15 -7.63
N THR A 5 -12.36 23.69 -8.85
CA THR A 5 -13.52 22.85 -9.12
C THR A 5 -13.26 21.50 -8.46
N SER A 6 -13.91 21.24 -7.34
CA SER A 6 -13.93 19.93 -6.70
C SER A 6 -14.59 18.95 -7.67
N ILE A 7 -13.81 18.07 -8.28
CA ILE A 7 -14.34 16.99 -9.12
C ILE A 7 -15.04 16.02 -8.18
N ALA A 8 -16.35 15.95 -8.25
CA ALA A 8 -17.13 14.95 -7.51
C ALA A 8 -16.78 13.56 -8.05
N LEU A 9 -16.05 12.78 -7.25
CA LEU A 9 -15.68 11.41 -7.58
C LEU A 9 -16.95 10.53 -7.62
N PRO A 10 -17.10 9.62 -8.59
CA PRO A 10 -18.19 8.66 -8.58
C PRO A 10 -18.06 7.80 -7.32
N VAL A 11 -19.00 7.97 -6.40
CA VAL A 11 -19.08 7.15 -5.17
C VAL A 11 -19.52 5.75 -5.61
N PHE A 12 -18.61 4.80 -5.54
CA PHE A 12 -19.00 3.40 -5.56
C PHE A 12 -19.85 3.14 -4.33
N GLN A 13 -21.08 2.65 -4.52
CA GLN A 13 -21.93 2.29 -3.41
C GLN A 13 -21.24 1.24 -2.56
N THR A 14 -20.69 1.65 -1.42
CA THR A 14 -20.31 0.75 -0.34
C THR A 14 -21.60 0.07 0.12
N ARG A 15 -21.71 -1.25 -0.03
CA ARG A 15 -22.73 -2.01 0.67
C ARG A 15 -22.50 -1.79 2.16
N SER A 16 -23.38 -1.03 2.79
CA SER A 16 -23.41 -0.85 4.22
C SER A 16 -23.58 -2.22 4.87
N ILE A 17 -22.62 -2.61 5.69
CA ILE A 17 -22.78 -3.75 6.57
C ILE A 17 -23.70 -3.24 7.69
N GLU A 18 -24.91 -3.80 7.78
CA GLU A 18 -25.86 -3.43 8.84
C GLU A 18 -25.18 -3.61 10.21
N GLY A 19 -25.07 -2.51 10.96
CA GLY A 19 -24.69 -2.51 12.38
C GLY A 19 -23.26 -2.08 12.73
N VAL A 20 -22.37 -1.75 11.79
CA VAL A 20 -21.04 -1.20 12.09
C VAL A 20 -20.94 0.23 11.56
N SER A 21 -20.71 1.18 12.47
CA SER A 21 -20.34 2.55 12.07
C SER A 21 -18.97 2.51 11.37
N ILE A 22 -18.94 2.68 10.07
CA ILE A 22 -17.75 2.58 9.21
C ILE A 22 -16.68 3.61 9.64
N ASP A 23 -17.06 4.69 10.28
CA ASP A 23 -16.16 5.76 10.72
C ASP A 23 -15.21 5.37 11.86
N HIS A 24 -15.42 4.23 12.52
CA HIS A 24 -14.61 3.78 13.68
C HIS A 24 -13.95 2.42 13.50
N ALA A 25 -14.17 1.72 12.37
CA ALA A 25 -13.51 0.45 12.12
C ALA A 25 -12.07 0.68 11.62
N PRO A 26 -11.08 -0.15 12.05
CA PRO A 26 -9.74 -0.13 11.46
C PRO A 26 -9.83 -0.43 9.96
N ALA A 27 -8.91 0.14 9.18
CA ALA A 27 -8.82 -0.15 7.75
C ALA A 27 -8.50 -1.63 7.50
N ILE A 28 -7.54 -2.16 8.26
CA ILE A 28 -7.16 -3.59 8.30
C ILE A 28 -6.96 -4.01 9.74
N GLU A 29 -7.48 -5.18 10.08
CA GLU A 29 -7.18 -5.86 11.34
C GLU A 29 -6.75 -7.29 11.05
N ALA A 30 -5.54 -7.67 11.48
CA ALA A 30 -5.06 -9.05 11.49
C ALA A 30 -5.23 -9.61 12.91
N ARG A 31 -5.75 -10.83 13.03
CA ARG A 31 -5.95 -11.56 14.29
C ARG A 31 -5.33 -12.93 14.17
N ASP A 32 -4.38 -13.24 15.04
CA ASP A 32 -3.62 -14.49 15.03
C ASP A 32 -3.16 -14.89 13.62
N LEU A 33 -2.66 -13.90 12.86
CA LEU A 33 -2.26 -14.11 11.47
C LEU A 33 -1.03 -15.00 11.40
N ASN A 34 -1.15 -16.12 10.68
CA ASN A 34 -0.06 -17.02 10.38
C ASN A 34 0.02 -17.26 8.87
N VAL A 35 1.24 -17.29 8.32
CA VAL A 35 1.49 -17.53 6.89
C VAL A 35 2.54 -18.61 6.74
N TYR A 36 2.26 -19.57 5.87
CA TYR A 36 3.13 -20.71 5.56
C TYR A 36 3.45 -20.74 4.06
N TYR A 37 4.67 -21.19 3.74
CA TYR A 37 5.10 -21.58 2.40
C TYR A 37 5.54 -23.05 2.46
N GLY A 38 4.70 -23.95 1.98
CA GLY A 38 4.85 -25.39 2.23
C GLY A 38 4.82 -25.69 3.73
N SER A 39 5.86 -26.30 4.25
CA SER A 39 6.03 -26.59 5.69
C SER A 39 6.63 -25.42 6.50
N PHE A 40 7.21 -24.42 5.84
CA PHE A 40 7.87 -23.31 6.52
C PHE A 40 6.85 -22.24 6.97
N GLN A 41 6.82 -21.95 8.27
CA GLN A 41 6.01 -20.87 8.83
C GLN A 41 6.78 -19.54 8.73
N ALA A 42 6.43 -18.73 7.72
CA ALA A 42 7.08 -17.45 7.46
C ALA A 42 6.64 -16.34 8.43
N VAL A 43 5.38 -16.38 8.89
CA VAL A 43 4.80 -15.41 9.82
C VAL A 43 4.01 -16.17 10.88
N LYS A 44 4.13 -15.75 12.15
CA LYS A 44 3.53 -16.43 13.30
C LYS A 44 2.80 -15.46 14.23
N GLY A 45 1.50 -15.68 14.41
CA GLY A 45 0.69 -15.06 15.45
C GLY A 45 0.71 -13.54 15.45
N ILE A 46 0.48 -12.89 14.28
CA ILE A 46 0.47 -11.42 14.21
C ILE A 46 -0.94 -10.91 14.52
N ASP A 47 -1.03 -10.05 15.55
CA ASP A 47 -2.17 -9.22 15.86
C ASP A 47 -1.82 -7.76 15.55
N LEU A 48 -2.51 -7.15 14.56
CA LEU A 48 -2.20 -5.81 14.08
C LEU A 48 -3.48 -5.09 13.65
N LYS A 49 -3.68 -3.87 14.16
CA LYS A 49 -4.77 -2.98 13.76
C LYS A 49 -4.21 -1.76 13.05
N ILE A 50 -4.66 -1.50 11.83
CA ILE A 50 -4.22 -0.37 11.02
C ILE A 50 -5.38 0.59 10.85
N GLU A 51 -5.18 1.81 11.30
CA GLU A 51 -6.20 2.86 11.26
C GLU A 51 -6.37 3.44 9.85
N GLN A 52 -7.57 3.99 9.61
CA GLN A 52 -7.89 4.62 8.32
C GLN A 52 -7.14 5.93 8.14
N ARG A 53 -6.82 6.26 6.87
CA ARG A 53 -6.22 7.54 6.46
C ARG A 53 -4.97 7.93 7.26
N GLN A 54 -4.14 6.93 7.50
CA GLN A 54 -2.83 7.07 8.14
C GLN A 54 -1.79 6.29 7.35
N VAL A 55 -0.53 6.69 7.51
CA VAL A 55 0.60 5.92 6.99
C VAL A 55 1.10 5.00 8.10
N THR A 56 1.00 3.69 7.89
CA THR A 56 1.61 2.69 8.78
C THR A 56 2.85 2.10 8.11
N ALA A 57 4.01 2.26 8.74
CA ALA A 57 5.23 1.59 8.31
C ALA A 57 5.39 0.22 8.98
N ILE A 58 5.81 -0.77 8.20
CA ILE A 58 6.25 -2.07 8.70
C ILE A 58 7.76 -2.14 8.52
N ILE A 59 8.51 -2.19 9.62
CA ILE A 59 9.98 -2.21 9.64
C ILE A 59 10.50 -3.52 10.26
N GLY A 60 11.77 -3.82 10.05
CA GLY A 60 12.43 -5.00 10.61
C GLY A 60 13.54 -5.53 9.71
N PRO A 61 14.35 -6.48 10.17
CA PRO A 61 15.46 -7.06 9.42
C PRO A 61 14.98 -7.77 8.15
N SER A 62 15.92 -8.01 7.22
CA SER A 62 15.62 -8.78 6.01
C SER A 62 15.17 -10.20 6.37
N GLY A 63 14.15 -10.70 5.66
CA GLY A 63 13.62 -12.04 5.88
C GLY A 63 12.66 -12.19 7.08
N CYS A 64 12.33 -11.13 7.83
CA CYS A 64 11.39 -11.22 8.95
C CYS A 64 9.89 -11.22 8.52
N GLY A 65 9.59 -11.41 7.25
CA GLY A 65 8.20 -11.57 6.79
C GLY A 65 7.41 -10.29 6.50
N LYS A 66 8.03 -9.09 6.48
CA LYS A 66 7.33 -7.80 6.19
C LYS A 66 6.49 -7.84 4.93
N SER A 67 7.11 -8.20 3.81
CA SER A 67 6.41 -8.30 2.52
C SER A 67 5.37 -9.43 2.52
N THR A 68 5.58 -10.50 3.29
CA THR A 68 4.60 -11.57 3.47
C THR A 68 3.36 -11.05 4.18
N VAL A 69 3.52 -10.32 5.30
CA VAL A 69 2.40 -9.66 6.01
C VAL A 69 1.70 -8.67 5.09
N LEU A 70 2.45 -7.80 4.41
CA LEU A 70 1.87 -6.81 3.49
C LEU A 70 1.00 -7.47 2.41
N ARG A 71 1.53 -8.52 1.75
CA ARG A 71 0.83 -9.25 0.66
C ARG A 71 -0.34 -10.09 1.15
N THR A 72 -0.42 -10.37 2.45
CA THR A 72 -1.60 -11.03 3.03
C THR A 72 -2.81 -10.11 3.01
N PHE A 73 -2.62 -8.80 3.19
CA PHE A 73 -3.70 -7.83 3.25
C PHE A 73 -4.49 -7.67 1.95
N ASN A 74 -3.92 -8.09 0.81
CA ASN A 74 -4.63 -8.13 -0.47
C ASN A 74 -4.67 -9.52 -1.12
N ARG A 75 -4.42 -10.57 -0.35
CA ARG A 75 -4.46 -11.96 -0.80
C ARG A 75 -3.47 -12.28 -1.94
N MET A 76 -2.36 -11.51 -2.05
CA MET A 76 -1.35 -11.77 -3.09
C MET A 76 -0.54 -13.02 -2.82
N ASN A 77 -0.41 -13.47 -1.55
CA ASN A 77 0.30 -14.70 -1.23
C ASN A 77 -0.38 -15.94 -1.84
N GLU A 78 -1.72 -15.93 -2.04
CA GLU A 78 -2.46 -17.04 -2.66
C GLU A 78 -2.09 -17.28 -4.13
N LEU A 79 -1.35 -16.37 -4.77
CA LEU A 79 -0.81 -16.59 -6.11
C LEU A 79 0.38 -17.57 -6.12
N LEU A 80 0.92 -17.87 -4.95
CA LEU A 80 1.96 -18.87 -4.77
C LEU A 80 1.29 -20.21 -4.36
N PRO A 81 1.45 -21.30 -5.14
CA PRO A 81 0.71 -22.54 -4.92
C PRO A 81 0.86 -23.15 -3.53
N GLU A 82 2.01 -22.94 -2.89
CA GLU A 82 2.33 -23.50 -1.58
C GLU A 82 2.01 -22.55 -0.41
N ALA A 83 1.47 -21.36 -0.70
CA ALA A 83 1.17 -20.39 0.34
C ALA A 83 -0.16 -20.71 1.02
N ARG A 84 -0.15 -20.73 2.35
CA ARG A 84 -1.35 -20.92 3.19
C ARG A 84 -1.37 -19.85 4.28
N THR A 85 -2.52 -19.21 4.42
CA THR A 85 -2.81 -18.22 5.46
C THR A 85 -3.81 -18.79 6.44
N THR A 86 -3.60 -18.60 7.75
CA THR A 86 -4.55 -18.92 8.82
C THR A 86 -4.67 -17.73 9.78
N GLY A 87 -5.68 -17.75 10.64
CA GLY A 87 -6.12 -16.57 11.40
C GLY A 87 -7.12 -15.76 10.61
N GLU A 88 -7.36 -14.53 10.99
CA GLU A 88 -8.31 -13.64 10.33
C GLU A 88 -7.63 -12.38 9.82
N VAL A 89 -8.04 -11.91 8.65
CA VAL A 89 -7.72 -10.58 8.14
C VAL A 89 -9.01 -9.86 7.81
N LEU A 90 -9.32 -8.84 8.57
CA LEU A 90 -10.54 -8.07 8.44
C LEU A 90 -10.23 -6.76 7.70
N PHE A 91 -10.89 -6.52 6.59
CA PHE A 91 -10.89 -5.24 5.89
C PHE A 91 -12.21 -4.54 6.18
N MET A 92 -12.16 -3.39 6.84
CA MET A 92 -13.36 -2.68 7.31
C MET A 92 -14.35 -3.60 8.07
N GLY A 93 -13.81 -4.52 8.90
CA GLY A 93 -14.60 -5.47 9.67
C GLY A 93 -15.04 -6.74 8.94
N GLN A 94 -14.82 -6.87 7.64
CA GLN A 94 -15.16 -8.06 6.85
C GLN A 94 -13.92 -8.95 6.64
N ASN A 95 -14.02 -10.24 6.97
CA ASN A 95 -12.93 -11.18 6.73
C ASN A 95 -12.71 -11.36 5.22
N ILE A 96 -11.55 -10.90 4.71
CA ILE A 96 -11.22 -10.98 3.29
C ILE A 96 -10.90 -12.40 2.81
N TYR A 97 -10.72 -13.36 3.71
CA TYR A 97 -10.49 -14.78 3.38
C TYR A 97 -11.77 -15.63 3.50
N ALA A 98 -12.94 -15.02 3.75
CA ALA A 98 -14.20 -15.75 3.75
C ALA A 98 -14.48 -16.35 2.36
N PRO A 99 -15.12 -17.54 2.27
CA PRO A 99 -15.32 -18.27 1.00
C PRO A 99 -16.11 -17.51 -0.07
N ASP A 100 -16.96 -16.59 0.35
CA ASP A 100 -17.80 -15.76 -0.51
C ASP A 100 -17.12 -14.46 -0.97
N VAL A 101 -15.92 -14.16 -0.46
CA VAL A 101 -15.16 -12.95 -0.81
C VAL A 101 -14.25 -13.18 -2.02
N SER A 102 -14.49 -12.45 -3.09
CA SER A 102 -13.68 -12.52 -4.31
C SER A 102 -12.28 -11.91 -4.10
N PRO A 103 -11.18 -12.66 -4.36
CA PRO A 103 -9.82 -12.10 -4.31
C PRO A 103 -9.60 -10.95 -5.29
N VAL A 104 -10.31 -10.93 -6.41
CA VAL A 104 -10.23 -9.86 -7.42
C VAL A 104 -10.80 -8.57 -6.84
N GLU A 105 -11.94 -8.65 -6.14
CA GLU A 105 -12.55 -7.50 -5.49
C GLU A 105 -11.67 -6.96 -4.35
N VAL A 106 -11.06 -7.85 -3.55
CA VAL A 106 -10.09 -7.44 -2.52
C VAL A 106 -8.92 -6.67 -3.14
N ARG A 107 -8.33 -7.18 -4.23
CA ARG A 107 -7.19 -6.52 -4.90
C ARG A 107 -7.58 -5.22 -5.60
N ARG A 108 -8.83 -5.05 -5.99
CA ARG A 108 -9.37 -3.79 -6.51
C ARG A 108 -9.42 -2.72 -5.41
N ARG A 109 -9.90 -3.10 -4.22
CA ARG A 109 -10.06 -2.19 -3.07
C ARG A 109 -8.75 -1.96 -2.30
N ILE A 110 -7.82 -2.91 -2.34
CA ILE A 110 -6.52 -2.85 -1.68
C ILE A 110 -5.43 -2.96 -2.76
N GLY A 111 -5.05 -1.81 -3.31
CA GLY A 111 -4.06 -1.71 -4.38
C GLY A 111 -2.63 -1.96 -3.87
N MET A 112 -1.71 -2.30 -4.79
CA MET A 112 -0.33 -2.59 -4.45
C MET A 112 0.67 -1.93 -5.38
N VAL A 113 1.68 -1.32 -4.79
CA VAL A 113 2.89 -0.80 -5.45
C VAL A 113 4.06 -1.69 -5.05
N PHE A 114 4.71 -2.30 -6.03
CA PHE A 114 5.80 -3.25 -5.81
C PHE A 114 7.15 -2.55 -5.66
N GLN A 115 8.10 -3.24 -5.05
CA GLN A 115 9.47 -2.77 -4.86
C GLN A 115 10.14 -2.41 -6.19
N LYS A 116 10.05 -3.28 -7.19
CA LYS A 116 10.50 -3.00 -8.55
C LYS A 116 9.33 -2.42 -9.33
N ALA A 117 9.51 -1.22 -9.86
CA ALA A 117 8.56 -0.63 -10.78
C ALA A 117 8.25 -1.61 -11.92
N ASN A 118 6.98 -1.81 -12.19
CA ASN A 118 6.48 -2.79 -13.17
C ASN A 118 5.40 -2.18 -14.08
N PRO A 119 5.70 -1.07 -14.79
CA PRO A 119 4.74 -0.53 -15.74
C PRO A 119 4.41 -1.58 -16.81
N PHE A 120 3.17 -1.57 -17.30
CA PHE A 120 2.79 -2.43 -18.40
C PHE A 120 3.57 -2.03 -19.67
N PRO A 121 3.87 -2.97 -20.60
CA PRO A 121 4.50 -2.68 -21.88
C PRO A 121 3.50 -1.99 -22.83
N ARG A 122 2.98 -0.86 -22.37
CA ARG A 122 1.97 -0.01 -23.00
C ARG A 122 2.39 1.45 -22.85
N SER A 123 1.64 2.36 -23.48
CA SER A 123 1.86 3.79 -23.30
C SER A 123 1.67 4.25 -21.85
N ILE A 124 2.21 5.42 -21.52
CA ILE A 124 2.00 6.07 -20.21
C ILE A 124 0.50 6.23 -19.95
N TYR A 125 -0.25 6.71 -20.94
CA TYR A 125 -1.70 6.85 -20.88
C TYR A 125 -2.40 5.51 -20.56
N GLU A 126 -2.08 4.45 -21.31
CA GLU A 126 -2.70 3.15 -21.13
C GLU A 126 -2.35 2.48 -19.80
N ASN A 127 -1.18 2.78 -19.23
CA ASN A 127 -0.86 2.29 -17.88
C ASN A 127 -1.86 2.79 -16.84
N VAL A 128 -2.38 4.00 -16.98
CA VAL A 128 -3.35 4.58 -16.06
C VAL A 128 -4.79 4.23 -16.45
N ALA A 129 -5.14 4.43 -17.72
CA ALA A 129 -6.51 4.27 -18.21
C ALA A 129 -7.01 2.82 -18.19
N TRP A 130 -6.12 1.83 -18.38
CA TRP A 130 -6.50 0.43 -18.51
C TRP A 130 -7.27 -0.10 -17.31
N GLY A 131 -6.73 0.09 -16.10
CA GLY A 131 -7.37 -0.37 -14.86
C GLY A 131 -8.71 0.30 -14.61
N ALA A 132 -8.79 1.61 -14.85
CA ALA A 132 -10.03 2.38 -14.71
C ALA A 132 -11.12 1.84 -15.65
N ARG A 133 -10.82 1.60 -16.93
CA ARG A 133 -11.78 1.03 -17.89
C ARG A 133 -12.28 -0.35 -17.48
N LEU A 134 -11.37 -1.24 -17.06
CA LEU A 134 -11.74 -2.61 -16.63
C LEU A 134 -12.64 -2.61 -15.40
N ASN A 135 -12.47 -1.65 -14.51
CA ASN A 135 -13.26 -1.51 -13.29
C ASN A 135 -14.50 -0.64 -13.46
N GLY A 136 -14.91 -0.38 -14.72
CA GLY A 136 -16.18 0.27 -15.01
C GLY A 136 -16.19 1.77 -14.75
N PHE A 137 -15.03 2.44 -14.88
CA PHE A 137 -14.99 3.90 -14.84
C PHE A 137 -15.96 4.48 -15.86
N LYS A 138 -16.98 5.19 -15.37
CA LYS A 138 -18.03 5.75 -16.21
C LYS A 138 -17.64 7.17 -16.60
N THR A 139 -17.75 7.46 -17.90
CA THR A 139 -17.70 8.82 -18.47
C THR A 139 -19.12 9.25 -18.81
N GLY A 140 -19.47 10.53 -18.58
CA GLY A 140 -20.80 11.04 -18.90
C GLY A 140 -21.05 12.41 -18.28
N LEU A 141 -22.29 12.89 -18.38
CA LEU A 141 -22.71 14.17 -17.80
C LEU A 141 -22.38 14.19 -16.29
N GLY A 142 -21.49 15.12 -15.89
CA GLY A 142 -21.09 15.30 -14.49
C GLY A 142 -19.95 14.37 -14.01
N THR A 143 -19.40 13.51 -14.89
CA THR A 143 -18.21 12.71 -14.59
C THR A 143 -17.06 13.11 -15.50
N PRO A 144 -15.79 13.06 -15.03
CA PRO A 144 -14.64 13.39 -15.87
C PRO A 144 -14.52 12.43 -17.07
N SER A 145 -14.01 12.93 -18.18
CA SER A 145 -13.59 12.11 -19.30
C SER A 145 -12.41 11.21 -18.87
N MET A 146 -12.11 10.16 -19.65
CA MET A 146 -10.95 9.33 -19.36
C MET A 146 -9.63 10.13 -19.43
N ASP A 147 -9.55 11.13 -20.32
CA ASP A 147 -8.37 11.98 -20.45
C ASP A 147 -8.19 12.85 -19.19
N GLU A 148 -9.23 13.47 -18.70
CA GLU A 148 -9.21 14.24 -17.44
C GLU A 148 -8.88 13.34 -16.24
N TRP A 149 -9.38 12.10 -16.24
CA TRP A 149 -9.08 11.15 -15.19
C TRP A 149 -7.61 10.71 -15.20
N VAL A 150 -7.05 10.42 -16.38
CA VAL A 150 -5.63 10.09 -16.54
C VAL A 150 -4.75 11.27 -16.10
N GLU A 151 -5.08 12.50 -16.54
CA GLU A 151 -4.38 13.70 -16.08
C GLU A 151 -4.43 13.82 -14.55
N HIS A 152 -5.61 13.67 -13.95
CA HIS A 152 -5.80 13.73 -12.50
C HIS A 152 -4.90 12.73 -11.77
N CYS A 153 -4.88 11.45 -12.20
CA CYS A 153 -4.05 10.42 -11.58
C CYS A 153 -2.55 10.71 -11.74
N LEU A 154 -2.12 11.20 -12.91
CA LEU A 154 -0.73 11.57 -13.15
C LEU A 154 -0.30 12.80 -12.35
N ARG A 155 -1.19 13.78 -12.15
CA ARG A 155 -0.96 14.93 -11.26
C ARG A 155 -0.84 14.48 -9.80
N LYS A 156 -1.76 13.63 -9.34
CA LYS A 156 -1.69 13.05 -7.99
C LYS A 156 -0.41 12.24 -7.76
N ALA A 157 0.12 11.59 -8.78
CA ALA A 157 1.41 10.88 -8.71
C ALA A 157 2.62 11.81 -8.92
N ALA A 158 2.44 13.13 -8.97
CA ALA A 158 3.49 14.13 -9.23
C ALA A 158 4.30 13.82 -10.50
N LEU A 159 3.64 13.30 -11.55
CA LEU A 159 4.28 12.88 -12.81
C LEU A 159 3.81 13.67 -14.02
N TRP A 160 2.64 14.33 -13.99
CA TRP A 160 2.00 14.99 -15.11
C TRP A 160 2.93 15.92 -15.89
N ASP A 161 3.58 16.85 -15.21
CA ASP A 161 4.41 17.88 -15.87
C ASP A 161 5.63 17.30 -16.59
N GLU A 162 6.06 16.09 -16.20
CA GLU A 162 7.17 15.40 -16.84
C GLU A 162 6.75 14.56 -18.07
N VAL A 163 5.43 14.27 -18.22
CA VAL A 163 4.95 13.31 -19.23
C VAL A 163 3.80 13.80 -20.10
N LYS A 164 3.19 14.94 -19.81
CA LYS A 164 2.00 15.45 -20.51
C LYS A 164 2.15 15.54 -22.04
N ASP A 165 3.37 15.85 -22.53
CA ASP A 165 3.65 15.99 -23.96
C ASP A 165 4.04 14.65 -24.63
N LYS A 166 4.13 13.55 -23.86
CA LYS A 166 4.57 12.23 -24.34
C LYS A 166 3.71 11.07 -23.82
N LEU A 167 2.41 11.29 -23.55
CA LEU A 167 1.49 10.29 -23.01
C LEU A 167 1.38 9.01 -23.86
N LYS A 168 1.64 9.09 -25.17
CA LYS A 168 1.66 7.95 -26.10
C LYS A 168 2.97 7.16 -26.09
N ALA A 169 4.03 7.69 -25.47
CA ALA A 169 5.30 6.97 -25.33
C ALA A 169 5.15 5.78 -24.39
N SER A 170 6.03 4.79 -24.55
CA SER A 170 6.04 3.59 -23.70
C SER A 170 6.31 3.95 -22.22
N GLY A 171 5.55 3.39 -21.29
CA GLY A 171 5.83 3.51 -19.86
C GLY A 171 7.20 2.96 -19.45
N LEU A 172 7.73 2.01 -20.23
CA LEU A 172 9.06 1.43 -20.00
C LEU A 172 10.22 2.38 -20.38
N SER A 173 9.97 3.44 -21.15
CA SER A 173 10.98 4.43 -21.51
C SER A 173 11.25 5.47 -20.43
N LEU A 174 10.50 5.46 -19.36
CA LEU A 174 10.65 6.38 -18.23
C LEU A 174 11.82 5.99 -17.33
N SER A 175 12.38 6.96 -16.58
CA SER A 175 13.36 6.68 -15.53
C SER A 175 12.76 5.84 -14.40
N GLY A 176 13.57 5.19 -13.57
CA GLY A 176 13.09 4.34 -12.47
C GLY A 176 12.10 5.04 -11.53
N GLY A 177 12.42 6.26 -11.11
CA GLY A 177 11.52 7.06 -10.26
C GLY A 177 10.25 7.50 -10.99
N GLN A 178 10.30 7.78 -12.29
CA GLN A 178 9.12 8.06 -13.11
C GLN A 178 8.26 6.80 -13.29
N GLN A 179 8.88 5.64 -13.52
CA GLN A 179 8.16 4.36 -13.60
C GLN A 179 7.45 4.03 -12.30
N GLN A 180 8.09 4.27 -11.15
CA GLN A 180 7.49 4.05 -9.85
C GLN A 180 6.27 4.95 -9.63
N ARG A 181 6.38 6.24 -9.96
CA ARG A 181 5.25 7.18 -9.90
C ARG A 181 4.14 6.81 -10.90
N LEU A 182 4.49 6.27 -12.08
CA LEU A 182 3.50 5.74 -13.02
C LEU A 182 2.76 4.53 -12.44
N CYS A 183 3.46 3.62 -11.74
CA CYS A 183 2.81 2.51 -11.04
C CYS A 183 1.88 2.99 -9.92
N ILE A 184 2.25 4.06 -9.22
CA ILE A 184 1.37 4.69 -8.22
C ILE A 184 0.15 5.31 -8.92
N ALA A 185 0.32 6.07 -10.02
CA ALA A 185 -0.78 6.63 -10.81
C ALA A 185 -1.75 5.53 -11.29
N ARG A 186 -1.22 4.40 -11.76
CA ARG A 186 -2.01 3.22 -12.13
C ARG A 186 -2.80 2.65 -10.95
N THR A 187 -2.19 2.60 -9.77
CA THR A 187 -2.85 2.08 -8.57
C THR A 187 -3.98 2.98 -8.11
N ILE A 188 -3.79 4.29 -8.08
CA ILE A 188 -4.85 5.22 -7.67
C ILE A 188 -5.97 5.36 -8.72
N ALA A 189 -5.70 5.02 -9.99
CA ALA A 189 -6.69 5.10 -11.06
C ALA A 189 -7.90 4.17 -10.87
N ILE A 190 -7.76 3.10 -10.10
CA ILE A 190 -8.86 2.20 -9.73
C ILE A 190 -9.56 2.58 -8.43
N GLN A 191 -9.18 3.71 -7.82
CA GLN A 191 -9.74 4.25 -6.57
C GLN A 191 -9.76 3.22 -5.42
N PRO A 192 -8.62 2.68 -5.02
CA PRO A 192 -8.57 1.75 -3.88
C PRO A 192 -8.85 2.51 -2.58
N GLU A 193 -9.18 1.81 -1.51
CA GLU A 193 -9.31 2.39 -0.17
C GLU A 193 -7.98 2.31 0.59
N ILE A 194 -7.16 1.30 0.25
CA ILE A 194 -5.83 1.10 0.84
C ILE A 194 -4.79 0.96 -0.27
N ILE A 195 -3.63 1.57 -0.07
CA ILE A 195 -2.46 1.41 -0.94
C ILE A 195 -1.35 0.71 -0.13
N LEU A 196 -1.00 -0.49 -0.54
CA LEU A 196 0.14 -1.23 -0.03
C LEU A 196 1.38 -0.85 -0.84
N MET A 197 2.50 -0.57 -0.16
CA MET A 197 3.77 -0.21 -0.81
C MET A 197 4.90 -1.09 -0.26
N ASP A 198 5.43 -1.98 -1.11
CA ASP A 198 6.52 -2.88 -0.76
C ASP A 198 7.85 -2.24 -1.18
N GLU A 199 8.56 -1.61 -0.24
CA GLU A 199 9.84 -0.92 -0.44
C GLU A 199 9.85 0.05 -1.65
N PRO A 200 8.92 0.98 -1.79
CA PRO A 200 8.66 1.71 -3.04
C PRO A 200 9.79 2.63 -3.50
N ALA A 201 10.78 2.89 -2.66
CA ALA A 201 11.91 3.78 -2.95
C ALA A 201 13.28 3.12 -2.85
N SER A 202 13.37 1.80 -2.59
CA SER A 202 14.63 1.10 -2.30
C SER A 202 15.64 1.10 -3.45
N ALA A 203 15.15 1.21 -4.70
CA ALA A 203 15.98 1.21 -5.92
C ALA A 203 16.12 2.61 -6.54
N LEU A 204 15.72 3.66 -5.84
CA LEU A 204 15.69 5.03 -6.35
C LEU A 204 16.84 5.88 -5.79
N ASP A 205 17.22 6.89 -6.54
CA ASP A 205 18.13 7.93 -6.06
C ASP A 205 17.49 8.78 -4.96
N PRO A 206 18.28 9.55 -4.17
CA PRO A 206 17.75 10.32 -3.04
C PRO A 206 16.69 11.34 -3.43
N ILE A 207 16.78 11.96 -4.62
CA ILE A 207 15.82 12.98 -5.08
C ILE A 207 14.48 12.30 -5.42
N ALA A 208 14.53 11.17 -6.15
CA ALA A 208 13.34 10.39 -6.46
C ALA A 208 12.70 9.79 -5.19
N THR A 209 13.52 9.39 -4.21
CA THR A 209 13.04 8.92 -2.90
C THR A 209 12.23 9.98 -2.18
N LEU A 210 12.75 11.22 -2.09
CA LEU A 210 12.02 12.33 -1.45
C LEU A 210 10.68 12.60 -2.14
N LYS A 211 10.64 12.55 -3.48
CA LYS A 211 9.38 12.71 -4.23
C LYS A 211 8.34 11.63 -3.88
N ILE A 212 8.77 10.38 -3.66
CA ILE A 212 7.86 9.30 -3.22
C ILE A 212 7.39 9.54 -1.78
N GLU A 213 8.26 10.04 -0.89
CA GLU A 213 7.91 10.36 0.50
C GLU A 213 6.87 11.50 0.56
N GLU A 214 7.08 12.59 -0.19
CA GLU A 214 6.13 13.69 -0.32
C GLU A 214 4.79 13.20 -0.90
N LEU A 215 4.86 12.34 -1.91
CA LEU A 215 3.68 11.75 -2.53
C LEU A 215 2.87 10.91 -1.53
N MET A 216 3.49 10.10 -0.68
CA MET A 216 2.78 9.37 0.37
C MET A 216 2.06 10.31 1.34
N ARG A 217 2.69 11.44 1.72
CA ARG A 217 2.08 12.46 2.59
C ARG A 217 0.87 13.16 1.95
N GLU A 218 0.86 13.31 0.63
CA GLU A 218 -0.31 13.85 -0.07
C GLU A 218 -1.42 12.79 -0.23
N LEU A 219 -1.06 11.57 -0.60
CA LEU A 219 -2.01 10.49 -0.84
C LEU A 219 -2.75 10.06 0.44
N VAL A 220 -2.11 10.13 1.61
CA VAL A 220 -2.74 9.72 2.88
C VAL A 220 -3.98 10.54 3.24
N LYS A 221 -4.13 11.73 2.68
CA LYS A 221 -5.32 12.57 2.87
C LYS A 221 -6.59 11.89 2.35
N GLU A 222 -6.46 10.96 1.40
CA GLU A 222 -7.58 10.27 0.74
C GLU A 222 -7.51 8.74 0.90
N TYR A 223 -6.33 8.17 1.06
CA TYR A 223 -6.08 6.73 1.12
C TYR A 223 -5.47 6.32 2.45
N THR A 224 -5.69 5.10 2.87
CA THR A 224 -4.87 4.48 3.91
C THR A 224 -3.60 3.92 3.25
N ILE A 225 -2.43 4.13 3.83
CA ILE A 225 -1.16 3.68 3.25
C ILE A 225 -0.46 2.74 4.22
N ILE A 226 -0.04 1.58 3.72
CA ILE A 226 0.80 0.65 4.46
C ILE A 226 2.09 0.47 3.67
N VAL A 227 3.21 0.87 4.26
CA VAL A 227 4.51 0.81 3.59
C VAL A 227 5.46 -0.13 4.32
N VAL A 228 6.07 -1.05 3.57
CA VAL A 228 7.22 -1.82 4.04
C VAL A 228 8.48 -1.07 3.64
N THR A 229 9.38 -0.88 4.59
CA THR A 229 10.70 -0.30 4.32
C THR A 229 11.75 -0.85 5.29
N HIS A 230 12.97 -0.99 4.81
CA HIS A 230 14.15 -1.23 5.66
C HIS A 230 14.87 0.08 6.00
N ASN A 231 14.46 1.21 5.45
CA ASN A 231 15.02 2.52 5.75
C ASN A 231 14.28 3.16 6.93
N MET A 232 14.91 3.12 8.10
CA MET A 232 14.35 3.66 9.34
C MET A 232 14.11 5.17 9.27
N GLN A 233 14.99 5.92 8.58
CA GLN A 233 14.81 7.36 8.43
C GLN A 233 13.58 7.67 7.58
N GLN A 234 13.33 6.89 6.53
CA GLN A 234 12.13 6.99 5.73
C GLN A 234 10.89 6.71 6.59
N ALA A 235 10.86 5.58 7.31
CA ALA A 235 9.74 5.25 8.20
C ALA A 235 9.45 6.39 9.19
N ALA A 236 10.50 6.91 9.85
CA ALA A 236 10.37 8.01 10.82
C ALA A 236 9.80 9.30 10.21
N ARG A 237 10.08 9.59 8.91
CA ARG A 237 9.59 10.80 8.23
C ARG A 237 8.15 10.67 7.72
N VAL A 238 7.79 9.49 7.19
CA VAL A 238 6.53 9.36 6.42
C VAL A 238 5.39 8.75 7.22
N SER A 239 5.66 7.94 8.25
CA SER A 239 4.60 7.19 8.91
C SER A 239 4.06 7.85 10.17
N ASP A 240 2.77 7.62 10.43
CA ASP A 240 2.07 7.99 11.64
C ASP A 240 2.21 6.88 12.69
N TYR A 241 2.14 5.62 12.25
CA TYR A 241 2.34 4.42 13.06
C TYR A 241 3.44 3.54 12.48
N THR A 242 4.10 2.80 13.36
CA THR A 242 5.16 1.87 12.98
C THR A 242 4.96 0.52 13.66
N ALA A 243 5.02 -0.56 12.86
CA ALA A 243 5.05 -1.94 13.31
C ALA A 243 6.48 -2.48 13.15
N PHE A 244 7.09 -2.94 14.20
CA PHE A 244 8.39 -3.59 14.16
C PHE A 244 8.24 -5.10 14.19
N LEU A 245 8.75 -5.76 13.16
CA LEU A 245 8.80 -7.21 13.04
C LEU A 245 10.24 -7.70 13.23
N THR A 246 10.38 -8.87 13.85
CA THR A 246 11.66 -9.59 13.95
C THR A 246 11.47 -11.06 13.62
N VAL A 247 12.56 -11.83 13.63
CA VAL A 247 12.52 -13.29 13.44
C VAL A 247 12.70 -14.01 14.76
N THR A 248 11.98 -15.11 14.92
CA THR A 248 12.24 -16.07 16.01
C THR A 248 13.47 -16.96 15.69
N PRO A 249 13.97 -17.74 16.66
CA PRO A 249 15.02 -18.75 16.38
C PRO A 249 14.61 -19.73 15.26
N GLU A 250 13.33 -20.04 15.13
CA GLU A 250 12.76 -20.90 14.09
C GLU A 250 12.59 -20.18 12.74
N ARG A 251 13.08 -18.93 12.63
CA ARG A 251 13.02 -18.07 11.45
C ARG A 251 11.62 -17.60 11.06
N SER A 252 10.64 -17.71 11.95
CA SER A 252 9.30 -17.13 11.74
C SER A 252 9.27 -15.66 12.10
N GLY A 253 8.61 -14.84 11.29
CA GLY A 253 8.40 -13.43 11.57
C GLY A 253 7.33 -13.23 12.64
N VAL A 254 7.60 -12.37 13.60
CA VAL A 254 6.67 -12.01 14.67
C VAL A 254 6.61 -10.49 14.83
N LEU A 255 5.45 -9.97 15.23
CA LEU A 255 5.30 -8.58 15.63
C LEU A 255 5.86 -8.41 17.04
N VAL A 256 6.78 -7.46 17.20
CA VAL A 256 7.40 -7.15 18.50
C VAL A 256 6.70 -5.95 19.14
N GLU A 257 6.53 -4.90 18.37
CA GLU A 257 5.96 -3.65 18.86
C GLU A 257 5.20 -2.94 17.76
N TYR A 258 4.09 -2.31 18.13
CA TYR A 258 3.29 -1.46 17.25
C TYR A 258 2.80 -0.24 18.03
N GLY A 259 2.91 0.92 17.43
CA GLY A 259 2.47 2.16 18.06
C GLY A 259 2.78 3.40 17.21
N PRO A 260 2.48 4.59 17.76
CA PRO A 260 2.82 5.86 17.13
C PRO A 260 4.31 5.90 16.77
N THR A 261 4.63 6.29 15.55
CA THR A 261 6.01 6.29 15.02
C THR A 261 6.98 7.02 15.95
N ARG A 262 6.58 8.18 16.46
CA ARG A 262 7.41 8.93 17.40
C ARG A 262 7.77 8.13 18.66
N GLN A 263 6.81 7.37 19.21
CA GLN A 263 7.05 6.53 20.38
C GLN A 263 8.03 5.38 20.04
N ILE A 264 7.81 4.68 18.93
CA ILE A 264 8.66 3.58 18.50
C ILE A 264 10.12 4.04 18.32
N PHE A 265 10.35 5.20 17.72
CA PHE A 265 11.70 5.71 17.44
C PHE A 265 12.37 6.42 18.60
N MET A 266 11.61 7.05 19.52
CA MET A 266 12.18 7.86 20.61
C MET A 266 12.16 7.16 21.96
N ASN A 267 11.19 6.28 22.19
CA ASN A 267 11.00 5.61 23.47
C ASN A 267 10.35 4.23 23.27
N PRO A 268 11.05 3.29 22.58
CA PRO A 268 10.55 1.94 22.38
C PRO A 268 10.33 1.22 23.73
N ARG A 269 9.32 0.37 23.80
CA ARG A 269 9.00 -0.39 25.01
C ARG A 269 9.74 -1.73 25.07
N ASP A 270 10.05 -2.29 23.91
CA ASP A 270 10.76 -3.58 23.79
C ASP A 270 12.22 -3.33 23.44
N ARG A 271 13.13 -3.99 24.17
CA ARG A 271 14.57 -3.87 23.96
C ARG A 271 14.99 -4.28 22.54
N ARG A 272 14.32 -5.25 21.94
CA ARG A 272 14.61 -5.67 20.55
C ARG A 272 14.34 -4.55 19.55
N THR A 273 13.30 -3.74 19.81
CA THR A 273 12.99 -2.53 19.03
C THR A 273 14.11 -1.49 19.19
N GLU A 274 14.55 -1.25 20.42
CA GLU A 274 15.65 -0.32 20.72
C GLU A 274 16.93 -0.75 20.02
N ASP A 275 17.33 -2.02 20.17
CA ASP A 275 18.54 -2.57 19.56
C ASP A 275 18.50 -2.46 18.03
N TYR A 276 17.32 -2.70 17.41
CA TYR A 276 17.16 -2.56 15.95
C TYR A 276 17.31 -1.11 15.50
N ILE A 277 16.62 -0.16 16.15
CA ILE A 277 16.63 1.26 15.77
C ILE A 277 18.01 1.90 15.98
N THR A 278 18.72 1.47 17.03
CA THR A 278 20.07 2.00 17.33
C THR A 278 21.20 1.32 16.57
N GLY A 279 20.86 0.33 15.71
CA GLY A 279 21.86 -0.42 14.93
C GLY A 279 22.68 -1.43 15.76
N ARG A 280 22.24 -1.76 16.96
CA ARG A 280 22.86 -2.78 17.83
C ARG A 280 22.34 -4.18 17.55
N TYR A 281 21.52 -4.32 16.53
CA TYR A 281 20.93 -5.60 16.11
C TYR A 281 21.99 -6.38 15.29
N GLY A 282 22.56 -7.40 15.90
CA GLY A 282 23.56 -8.29 15.32
C GLY A 282 23.53 -9.65 15.97
#